data_f89689ed4426b0dc9945c2420f0bafbd
#
_entry.id   f89689ed4426b0dc9945c2420f0bafbd
#
_cell.length_a   1.000
_cell.length_b   1.000
_cell.length_c   1.000
_cell.angle_alpha   90.00
_cell.angle_beta   90.00
_cell.angle_gamma   90.00
#
_symmetry.space_group_name_H-M   'P 1'
#
loop_
_entity.id
_entity.type
_entity.pdbx_description
1 polymer ?
#
loop_
_entity_poly.entity_id
_entity_poly.type
_entity_poly.pdbx_seq_one_letter_code
_entity_poly.pdbx_strand_id
1 'polypeptide(L)'
;MPTTYGEVASEGQLKAAYLVNFLKYIEWPGTRTTVNICLFGRDSLGPYLASYEGRQVGGRELRIRKVNSPEQLADCQELFIPETEEARAGAVLRWVDKQAILTVSDAETFARDGGAIALIRTEGRLQFDINADALNRANLKASSQMLRLARQVIGSVR
;
A
#
# COMPACT_ATOMS: atom_id res chain seq x y z
N MET A 1 4.72 30.67 8.55
CA MET A 1 4.95 30.13 8.59
C MET A 1 5.42 29.03 8.23
N PRO A 2 5.85 28.29 8.26
CA PRO A 2 6.38 27.36 8.02
C PRO A 2 6.17 26.40 7.48
N THR A 3 6.38 26.20 6.91
CA THR A 3 5.70 25.45 6.32
C THR A 3 6.39 24.44 5.49
N THR A 4 7.58 24.55 5.01
CA THR A 4 8.30 23.49 4.32
C THR A 4 8.46 22.27 5.21
N TYR A 5 8.83 22.50 6.43
CA TYR A 5 8.97 21.42 7.40
C TYR A 5 7.63 20.73 7.66
N GLY A 6 6.58 21.52 7.81
CA GLY A 6 5.25 20.97 8.03
C GLY A 6 4.73 20.20 6.82
N GLU A 7 5.09 20.67 5.62
CA GLU A 7 4.64 19.99 4.40
C GLU A 7 5.28 18.61 4.25
N VAL A 8 6.57 18.49 4.58
CA VAL A 8 7.25 17.20 4.51
C VAL A 8 6.63 16.22 5.50
N ALA A 9 6.36 16.67 6.73
CA ALA A 9 5.71 15.83 7.72
C ALA A 9 4.31 15.44 7.28
N SER A 10 3.57 16.40 6.65
CA SER A 10 2.23 16.14 6.14
C SER A 10 2.22 15.07 5.06
N GLU A 11 3.22 15.06 4.20
CA GLU A 11 3.26 14.06 3.14
C GLU A 11 3.41 12.65 3.71
N GLY A 12 4.31 12.47 4.67
CA GLY A 12 4.47 11.17 5.32
C GLY A 12 3.20 10.74 6.05
N GLN A 13 2.56 11.68 6.74
CA GLN A 13 1.31 11.40 7.42
C GLN A 13 0.21 11.02 6.45
N LEU A 14 0.13 11.70 5.30
CA LEU A 14 -0.88 11.39 4.29
C LEU A 14 -0.66 10.02 3.68
N LYS A 15 0.59 9.65 3.38
CA LYS A 15 0.87 8.34 2.84
C LYS A 15 0.49 7.25 3.84
N ALA A 16 0.85 7.46 5.11
CA ALA A 16 0.49 6.50 6.14
C ALA A 16 -1.03 6.35 6.26
N ALA A 17 -1.76 7.47 6.21
CA ALA A 17 -3.21 7.44 6.29
C ALA A 17 -3.81 6.69 5.10
N TYR A 18 -3.25 6.86 3.90
CA TYR A 18 -3.72 6.11 2.74
C TYR A 18 -3.53 4.61 2.94
N LEU A 19 -2.35 4.20 3.44
CA LEU A 19 -2.09 2.78 3.66
C LEU A 19 -3.11 2.18 4.62
N VAL A 20 -3.40 2.88 5.71
CA VAL A 20 -4.36 2.40 6.69
C VAL A 20 -5.77 2.36 6.11
N ASN A 21 -6.14 3.40 5.35
CA ASN A 21 -7.49 3.46 4.77
C ASN A 21 -7.71 2.39 3.71
N PHE A 22 -6.69 2.03 2.94
CA PHE A 22 -6.85 0.96 1.96
C PHE A 22 -7.31 -0.34 2.62
N LEU A 23 -6.90 -0.58 3.86
CA LEU A 23 -7.31 -1.79 4.56
C LEU A 23 -8.81 -1.86 4.77
N LYS A 24 -9.48 -0.72 4.80
CA LYS A 24 -10.94 -0.67 4.99
C LYS A 24 -11.71 -0.96 3.72
N TYR A 25 -11.08 -0.76 2.56
CA TYR A 25 -11.78 -0.79 1.28
C TYR A 25 -11.33 -1.92 0.37
N ILE A 26 -10.39 -2.74 0.82
CA ILE A 26 -9.95 -3.92 0.10
C ILE A 26 -10.41 -5.14 0.86
N GLU A 27 -10.93 -6.14 0.13
CA GLU A 27 -11.30 -7.43 0.71
C GLU A 27 -10.23 -8.45 0.42
N TRP A 28 -9.78 -9.14 1.46
CA TRP A 28 -8.86 -10.27 1.37
C TRP A 28 -9.63 -11.56 1.50
N PRO A 29 -9.17 -12.65 0.86
CA PRO A 29 -9.81 -13.95 1.07
C PRO A 29 -9.56 -14.45 2.49
N GLY A 30 -10.50 -15.24 3.02
CA GLY A 30 -10.38 -15.81 4.35
C GLY A 30 -10.78 -14.83 5.44
N THR A 31 -10.59 -15.26 6.69
CA THR A 31 -10.89 -14.44 7.85
C THR A 31 -9.65 -14.32 8.71
N ARG A 32 -9.42 -13.12 9.25
CA ARG A 32 -8.27 -12.84 10.10
C ARG A 32 -8.69 -11.90 11.22
N THR A 33 -8.04 -12.02 12.36
CA THR A 33 -8.23 -11.10 13.47
C THR A 33 -7.18 -9.99 13.49
N THR A 34 -6.09 -10.18 12.72
CA THR A 34 -5.03 -9.18 12.61
C THR A 34 -4.78 -8.89 11.15
N VAL A 35 -4.24 -7.69 10.88
CA VAL A 35 -3.83 -7.31 9.53
C VAL A 35 -2.46 -6.65 9.64
N ASN A 36 -1.52 -7.10 8.79
CA ASN A 36 -0.15 -6.62 8.82
C ASN A 36 0.12 -5.69 7.64
N ILE A 37 0.59 -4.48 7.94
CA ILE A 37 1.20 -3.62 6.93
C ILE A 37 2.70 -3.86 7.04
N CYS A 38 3.29 -4.26 5.93
CA CYS A 38 4.72 -4.55 5.86
C CYS A 38 5.42 -3.44 5.09
N LEU A 39 6.56 -2.99 5.61
CA LEU A 39 7.36 -1.94 4.97
C LEU A 39 8.62 -2.60 4.46
N PHE A 40 8.84 -2.55 3.15
CA PHE A 40 9.97 -3.21 2.52
C PHE A 40 11.19 -2.31 2.50
N GLY A 41 12.33 -2.86 2.92
CA GLY A 41 13.61 -2.18 2.81
C GLY A 41 13.75 -1.04 3.79
N ARG A 42 14.22 0.11 3.30
CA ARG A 42 14.47 1.25 4.16
C ARG A 42 13.15 1.83 4.67
N ASP A 43 13.11 2.04 5.96
CA ASP A 43 11.89 2.50 6.61
C ASP A 43 11.72 4.01 6.43
N SER A 44 10.70 4.41 5.67
CA SER A 44 10.37 5.82 5.47
C SER A 44 9.04 6.20 6.10
N LEU A 45 8.15 5.24 6.32
CA LEU A 45 6.82 5.54 6.85
C LEU A 45 6.59 5.00 8.26
N GLY A 46 7.53 4.22 8.79
CA GLY A 46 7.38 3.63 10.11
C GLY A 46 7.01 4.65 11.19
N PRO A 47 7.71 5.78 11.27
CA PRO A 47 7.37 6.77 12.31
C PRO A 47 5.94 7.29 12.20
N TYR A 48 5.42 7.41 10.98
CA TYR A 48 4.05 7.91 10.77
C TYR A 48 3.00 6.83 11.01
N LEU A 49 3.39 5.57 10.90
CA LEU A 49 2.48 4.45 11.12
C LEU A 49 2.46 3.99 12.58
N ALA A 50 3.44 4.40 13.36
CA ALA A 50 3.58 3.91 14.72
C ALA A 50 2.33 4.15 15.57
N SER A 51 1.64 5.26 15.36
CA SER A 51 0.45 5.58 16.15
C SER A 51 -0.74 4.70 15.81
N TYR A 52 -0.69 3.98 14.70
CA TYR A 52 -1.77 3.08 14.29
C TYR A 52 -1.57 1.66 14.81
N GLU A 53 -0.38 1.35 15.28
CA GLU A 53 -0.08 0.00 15.78
C GLU A 53 -1.07 -0.38 16.88
N GLY A 54 -1.68 -1.55 16.74
CA GLY A 54 -2.62 -2.05 17.72
C GLY A 54 -4.05 -1.55 17.58
N ARG A 55 -4.30 -0.60 16.69
CA ARG A 55 -5.67 -0.09 16.52
C ARG A 55 -6.51 -1.08 15.71
N GLN A 56 -7.82 -1.02 15.92
CA GLN A 56 -8.75 -1.80 15.12
C GLN A 56 -9.02 -1.09 13.80
N VAL A 57 -8.83 -1.80 12.70
CA VAL A 57 -9.08 -1.27 11.37
C VAL A 57 -9.89 -2.33 10.61
N GLY A 58 -11.11 -1.98 10.22
CA GLY A 58 -11.96 -2.93 9.53
C GLY A 58 -12.22 -4.20 10.32
N GLY A 59 -12.25 -4.10 11.65
CA GLY A 59 -12.51 -5.25 12.51
C GLY A 59 -11.28 -6.09 12.82
N ARG A 60 -10.09 -5.64 12.42
CA ARG A 60 -8.84 -6.40 12.63
C ARG A 60 -7.85 -5.53 13.36
N GLU A 61 -6.99 -6.16 14.15
CA GLU A 61 -5.94 -5.43 14.86
C GLU A 61 -4.78 -5.19 13.90
N LEU A 62 -4.38 -3.92 13.77
CA LEU A 62 -3.32 -3.53 12.83
C LEU A 62 -1.95 -3.74 13.45
N ARG A 63 -1.06 -4.36 12.70
CA ARG A 63 0.34 -4.56 13.06
C ARG A 63 1.22 -4.00 11.97
N ILE A 64 2.34 -3.40 12.36
CA ILE A 64 3.31 -2.82 11.42
C ILE A 64 4.58 -3.65 11.50
N ARG A 65 5.09 -4.08 10.34
CA ARG A 65 6.27 -4.94 10.30
C ARG A 65 7.25 -4.47 9.24
N LYS A 66 8.54 -4.63 9.52
CA LYS A 66 9.59 -4.36 8.55
C LYS A 66 10.01 -5.67 7.92
N VAL A 67 10.18 -5.68 6.61
CA VAL A 67 10.51 -6.90 5.87
C VAL A 67 11.60 -6.62 4.85
N ASN A 68 12.44 -7.62 4.59
CA ASN A 68 13.55 -7.49 3.65
C ASN A 68 13.75 -8.72 2.78
N SER A 69 13.04 -9.80 3.03
CA SER A 69 13.27 -11.05 2.34
C SER A 69 11.95 -11.72 2.00
N PRO A 70 11.95 -12.64 1.01
CA PRO A 70 10.70 -13.32 0.63
C PRO A 70 10.03 -14.06 1.77
N GLU A 71 10.83 -14.63 2.67
CA GLU A 71 10.28 -15.42 3.77
C GLU A 71 9.42 -14.59 4.70
N GLN A 72 9.73 -13.31 4.81
CA GLN A 72 9.02 -12.43 5.72
C GLN A 72 7.68 -11.96 5.15
N LEU A 73 7.42 -12.19 3.86
CA LEU A 73 6.24 -11.65 3.20
C LEU A 73 4.99 -12.48 3.40
N ALA A 74 5.13 -13.74 3.87
CA ALA A 74 4.01 -14.66 3.92
C ALA A 74 2.85 -14.16 4.78
N ASP A 75 3.15 -13.39 5.82
CA ASP A 75 2.11 -12.91 6.73
C ASP A 75 1.68 -11.48 6.46
N CYS A 76 2.07 -10.91 5.33
CA CYS A 76 1.72 -9.53 4.99
C CYS A 76 0.39 -9.50 4.27
N GLN A 77 -0.46 -8.53 4.61
CA GLN A 77 -1.67 -8.25 3.84
C GLN A 77 -1.46 -7.05 2.95
N GLU A 78 -0.71 -6.05 3.42
CA GLU A 78 -0.36 -4.90 2.62
C GLU A 78 1.15 -4.73 2.68
N LEU A 79 1.77 -4.50 1.52
CA LEU A 79 3.23 -4.35 1.41
C LEU A 79 3.53 -3.04 0.73
N PHE A 80 4.24 -2.15 1.45
CA PHE A 80 4.67 -0.88 0.89
C PHE A 80 6.13 -0.99 0.45
N ILE A 81 6.38 -0.70 -0.83
CA ILE A 81 7.71 -0.70 -1.42
C ILE A 81 8.04 0.74 -1.74
N PRO A 82 8.92 1.39 -0.96
CA PRO A 82 9.20 2.81 -1.22
C PRO A 82 9.93 3.00 -2.54
N GLU A 83 9.79 4.17 -3.12
CA GLU A 83 10.44 4.52 -4.38
C GLU A 83 11.95 4.29 -4.31
N THR A 84 12.55 4.48 -3.16
CA THR A 84 13.98 4.28 -2.98
C THR A 84 14.39 2.82 -3.20
N GLU A 85 13.43 1.89 -3.16
CA GLU A 85 13.68 0.47 -3.44
C GLU A 85 13.20 0.07 -4.83
N GLU A 86 13.07 1.04 -5.72
CA GLU A 86 12.49 0.80 -7.05
C GLU A 86 13.28 -0.26 -7.83
N ALA A 87 14.59 -0.31 -7.67
CA ALA A 87 15.41 -1.29 -8.36
C ALA A 87 15.06 -2.72 -7.96
N ARG A 88 14.50 -2.93 -6.79
CA ARG A 88 14.13 -4.25 -6.29
C ARG A 88 12.65 -4.56 -6.47
N ALA A 89 11.87 -3.57 -6.91
CA ALA A 89 10.41 -3.72 -6.95
C ALA A 89 9.98 -4.89 -7.83
N GLY A 90 10.63 -5.08 -8.99
CA GLY A 90 10.28 -6.17 -9.88
C GLY A 90 10.46 -7.54 -9.23
N ALA A 91 11.57 -7.72 -8.50
CA ALA A 91 11.81 -8.97 -7.80
C ALA A 91 10.77 -9.18 -6.71
N VAL A 92 10.45 -8.12 -5.96
CA VAL A 92 9.47 -8.23 -4.88
C VAL A 92 8.09 -8.60 -5.44
N LEU A 93 7.71 -8.01 -6.57
CA LEU A 93 6.43 -8.34 -7.21
C LEU A 93 6.39 -9.81 -7.63
N ARG A 94 7.51 -10.36 -8.09
CA ARG A 94 7.57 -11.78 -8.41
C ARG A 94 7.44 -12.65 -7.16
N TRP A 95 8.04 -12.22 -6.04
CA TRP A 95 7.94 -12.98 -4.79
C TRP A 95 6.50 -13.08 -4.29
N VAL A 96 5.70 -12.04 -4.49
CA VAL A 96 4.33 -12.01 -3.97
C VAL A 96 3.29 -12.40 -5.00
N ASP A 97 3.72 -12.77 -6.22
CA ASP A 97 2.79 -13.09 -7.29
C ASP A 97 1.81 -14.18 -6.86
N LYS A 98 0.54 -13.95 -7.11
CA LYS A 98 -0.56 -14.87 -6.78
C LYS A 98 -0.78 -15.05 -5.28
N GLN A 99 -0.12 -14.25 -4.46
CA GLN A 99 -0.42 -14.20 -3.04
C GLN A 99 -1.37 -13.04 -2.76
N ALA A 100 -2.19 -13.19 -1.73
CA ALA A 100 -3.20 -12.17 -1.42
C ALA A 100 -2.56 -11.02 -0.64
N ILE A 101 -1.67 -10.30 -1.31
CA ILE A 101 -0.93 -9.18 -0.73
C ILE A 101 -1.20 -7.94 -1.58
N LEU A 102 -1.65 -6.87 -0.93
CA LEU A 102 -1.86 -5.59 -1.59
C LEU A 102 -0.54 -4.87 -1.68
N THR A 103 -0.01 -4.70 -2.90
CA THR A 103 1.26 -4.00 -3.10
C THR A 103 1.01 -2.53 -3.34
N VAL A 104 1.78 -1.67 -2.66
CA VAL A 104 1.66 -0.22 -2.76
C VAL A 104 3.06 0.37 -2.85
N SER A 105 3.23 1.40 -3.68
CA SER A 105 4.49 2.12 -3.76
C SER A 105 4.21 3.60 -4.03
N ASP A 106 5.17 4.45 -3.69
CA ASP A 106 5.11 5.86 -4.09
C ASP A 106 5.97 6.15 -5.31
N ALA A 107 6.41 5.10 -6.03
CA ALA A 107 7.02 5.24 -7.35
C ALA A 107 5.90 5.43 -8.36
N GLU A 108 5.98 6.47 -9.20
CA GLU A 108 4.86 6.88 -10.04
C GLU A 108 4.41 5.83 -11.05
N THR A 109 5.32 5.01 -11.55
CA THR A 109 4.99 4.03 -12.57
C THR A 109 4.62 2.67 -12.00
N PHE A 110 4.57 2.55 -10.67
CA PHE A 110 4.42 1.26 -10.02
C PHE A 110 3.18 0.49 -10.48
N ALA A 111 2.05 1.18 -10.62
CA ALA A 111 0.82 0.51 -11.05
C ALA A 111 0.92 0.01 -12.49
N ARG A 112 1.57 0.79 -13.36
CA ARG A 112 1.78 0.35 -14.75
C ARG A 112 2.76 -0.81 -14.82
N ASP A 113 3.68 -0.89 -13.87
CA ASP A 113 4.72 -1.91 -13.86
C ASP A 113 4.29 -3.20 -13.16
N GLY A 114 3.03 -3.31 -12.76
CA GLY A 114 2.51 -4.55 -12.22
C GLY A 114 2.12 -4.52 -10.76
N GLY A 115 2.37 -3.40 -10.06
CA GLY A 115 1.92 -3.27 -8.67
C GLY A 115 0.45 -2.91 -8.60
N ALA A 116 -0.14 -3.05 -7.44
CA ALA A 116 -1.58 -2.83 -7.31
C ALA A 116 -1.94 -1.35 -7.16
N ILE A 117 -1.19 -0.60 -6.35
CA ILE A 117 -1.52 0.79 -6.09
C ILE A 117 -0.25 1.64 -6.12
N ALA A 118 -0.31 2.76 -6.86
CA ALA A 118 0.75 3.75 -6.85
C ALA A 118 0.23 5.02 -6.20
N LEU A 119 0.96 5.53 -5.21
CA LEU A 119 0.67 6.83 -4.62
C LEU A 119 1.34 7.88 -5.49
N ILE A 120 0.56 8.83 -5.99
CA ILE A 120 1.00 9.79 -7.00
C ILE A 120 0.90 11.20 -6.42
N ARG A 121 1.98 11.94 -6.56
CA ARG A 121 1.99 13.32 -6.11
C ARG A 121 1.87 14.23 -7.31
N THR A 122 0.76 14.98 -7.38
CA THR A 122 0.54 15.93 -8.48
C THR A 122 0.07 17.24 -7.91
N GLU A 123 0.71 18.34 -8.32
CA GLU A 123 0.28 19.69 -7.97
C GLU A 123 -0.02 19.86 -6.48
N GLY A 124 0.87 19.32 -5.64
CA GLY A 124 0.72 19.47 -4.21
C GLY A 124 -0.30 18.55 -3.56
N ARG A 125 -0.87 17.63 -4.32
CA ARG A 125 -1.87 16.69 -3.82
C ARG A 125 -1.35 15.27 -3.93
N LEU A 126 -1.79 14.44 -3.00
CA LEU A 126 -1.48 13.02 -3.03
C LEU A 126 -2.72 12.28 -3.53
N GLN A 127 -2.56 11.55 -4.62
CA GLN A 127 -3.60 10.76 -5.25
C GLN A 127 -3.09 9.34 -5.42
N PHE A 128 -3.91 8.45 -5.97
CA PHE A 128 -3.45 7.08 -6.19
C PHE A 128 -4.04 6.51 -7.48
N ASP A 129 -3.25 5.63 -8.09
CA ASP A 129 -3.67 4.84 -9.25
C ASP A 129 -3.86 3.41 -8.81
N ILE A 130 -4.82 2.73 -9.42
CA ILE A 130 -5.09 1.32 -9.14
C ILE A 130 -4.86 0.51 -10.40
N ASN A 131 -4.20 -0.65 -10.24
CA ASN A 131 -4.09 -1.64 -11.31
C ASN A 131 -5.06 -2.78 -10.96
N ALA A 132 -6.20 -2.80 -11.66
CA ALA A 132 -7.25 -3.78 -11.37
C ALA A 132 -6.80 -5.21 -11.70
N ASP A 133 -5.97 -5.37 -12.72
CA ASP A 133 -5.46 -6.70 -13.07
C ASP A 133 -4.56 -7.24 -11.95
N ALA A 134 -3.76 -6.38 -11.35
CA ALA A 134 -2.91 -6.79 -10.23
C ALA A 134 -3.76 -7.23 -9.04
N LEU A 135 -4.83 -6.50 -8.75
CA LEU A 135 -5.75 -6.88 -7.68
C LEU A 135 -6.38 -8.25 -7.96
N ASN A 136 -6.81 -8.45 -9.21
CA ASN A 136 -7.44 -9.73 -9.58
C ASN A 136 -6.47 -10.89 -9.43
N ARG A 137 -5.20 -10.71 -9.84
CA ARG A 137 -4.20 -11.77 -9.70
C ARG A 137 -3.93 -12.11 -8.24
N ALA A 138 -4.05 -11.12 -7.36
CA ALA A 138 -3.84 -11.33 -5.93
C ALA A 138 -5.11 -11.81 -5.22
N ASN A 139 -6.22 -11.97 -5.97
CA ASN A 139 -7.51 -12.36 -5.42
C ASN A 139 -7.99 -11.35 -4.38
N LEU A 140 -7.74 -10.07 -4.66
CA LEU A 140 -8.18 -8.95 -3.82
C LEU A 140 -9.29 -8.20 -4.54
N LYS A 141 -10.19 -7.62 -3.77
CA LYS A 141 -11.29 -6.88 -4.35
C LYS A 141 -11.37 -5.49 -3.72
N ALA A 142 -11.35 -4.46 -4.57
CA ALA A 142 -11.50 -3.08 -4.12
C ALA A 142 -12.97 -2.72 -4.11
N SER A 143 -13.39 -1.92 -3.12
CA SER A 143 -14.75 -1.40 -3.08
C SER A 143 -14.98 -0.46 -4.24
N SER A 144 -16.23 -0.30 -4.65
CA SER A 144 -16.57 0.66 -5.71
C SER A 144 -16.23 2.08 -5.28
N GLN A 145 -16.34 2.37 -4.00
CA GLN A 145 -15.99 3.70 -3.49
C GLN A 145 -14.50 4.00 -3.71
N MET A 146 -13.63 3.02 -3.43
CA MET A 146 -12.21 3.19 -3.62
C MET A 146 -11.87 3.37 -5.11
N LEU A 147 -12.53 2.58 -5.96
CA LEU A 147 -12.30 2.69 -7.40
C LEU A 147 -12.68 4.08 -7.92
N ARG A 148 -13.74 4.68 -7.38
CA ARG A 148 -14.13 6.02 -7.80
C ARG A 148 -13.18 7.11 -7.33
N LEU A 149 -12.50 6.88 -6.20
CA LEU A 149 -11.57 7.86 -5.66
C LEU A 149 -10.21 7.83 -6.34
N ALA A 150 -9.89 6.75 -7.05
CA ALA A 150 -8.60 6.62 -7.72
C ALA A 150 -8.47 7.68 -8.82
N ARG A 151 -7.24 8.18 -9.00
CA ARG A 151 -6.93 9.08 -10.11
C ARG A 151 -7.17 8.37 -11.43
N GLN A 152 -6.72 7.12 -11.53
CA GLN A 152 -7.04 6.29 -12.70
C GLN A 152 -7.01 4.82 -12.29
N VAL A 153 -7.75 4.02 -13.04
CA VAL A 153 -7.79 2.58 -12.85
C VAL A 153 -7.28 1.94 -14.14
N ILE A 154 -6.22 1.15 -14.02
CA ILE A 154 -5.60 0.44 -15.15
C ILE A 154 -6.13 -0.98 -15.12
N GLY A 155 -6.40 -1.55 -16.30
CA GLY A 155 -6.87 -2.92 -16.40
C GLY A 155 -8.37 -3.04 -16.26
N SER A 156 -8.85 -4.26 -16.09
CA SER A 156 -10.27 -4.56 -16.08
C SER A 156 -10.77 -4.88 -14.69
N VAL A 157 -11.79 -4.14 -14.26
CA VAL A 157 -12.46 -4.39 -12.98
C VAL A 157 -13.40 -5.58 -13.17
N ARG A 158 -13.40 -6.50 -12.18
CA ARG A 158 -14.27 -7.68 -12.22
C ARG A 158 -15.25 -7.71 -11.07
#